data_39d3f098b1b7c4ca2a215ea3cd79d0f9
#
_entry.id   39d3f098b1b7c4ca2a215ea3cd79d0f9
#
_cell.length_a   1.000
_cell.length_b   1.000
_cell.length_c   1.000
_cell.angle_alpha   90.00
_cell.angle_beta   90.00
_cell.angle_gamma   90.00
#
_symmetry.space_group_name_H-M   'P 1'
#
loop_
_entity.id
_entity.type
_entity.pdbx_description
1 polymer ?
#
loop_
_entity_poly.entity_id
_entity_poly.type
_entity_poly.pdbx_seq_one_letter_code
_entity_poly.pdbx_strand_id
1 'polypeptide(L)'
;MRKFFLLLCAFAGVLLFSGCQSEGYKTIDGVIVFDTPAREPGQKSVLGLKTAPMETVRVGFIGLGMRGPGAVERFTHLHGVDIKALCDLYPERVDSAQAILARRGFPAAEAYSGEEGWKQLCERDDIDLVYIVTPWQKHVPMAVYAMEQGKHVAVEVPAATSLDECWQLVNTAEKTQRHCMMLENCVYDFFELTTLNMAKQGLFGDILHVEGSYIHDLEAFWDYYEGNWRLDFNQKHRGDVYATHGLGPACQVLDIHRGDKMNYLVAVDTKSVNGLKQAEEKMGATEFANADHTSTLIKTEKGRTILLEHNVYTPRPYSRMYQVTGTKGFANKYPIQGYAFDPEQLSESGVPDHENLSSHKFVPREMREALMQRYKHPIAMEIEAKAKEVGGHGGMDFIMDYRLIYCLQHGL
;
A
#
# COMPACT_ATOMS: atom_id res chain seq x y z
N MET A 1 -70.33 -35.86 40.46
CA MET A 1 -70.14 -34.48 40.03
C MET A 1 -68.74 -34.03 40.47
N ARG A 2 -67.78 -34.14 39.62
CA ARG A 2 -66.37 -33.74 39.89
C ARG A 2 -66.07 -32.49 39.05
N LYS A 3 -65.77 -31.39 39.72
CA LYS A 3 -65.34 -30.14 39.10
C LYS A 3 -63.87 -30.24 38.80
N PHE A 4 -63.46 -30.11 37.54
CA PHE A 4 -62.07 -29.93 37.09
C PHE A 4 -61.71 -28.45 37.22
N PHE A 5 -60.66 -28.17 38.01
CA PHE A 5 -59.97 -26.86 38.02
C PHE A 5 -58.88 -26.90 36.96
N LEU A 6 -58.96 -26.03 35.93
CA LEU A 6 -57.87 -25.76 35.02
C LEU A 6 -56.99 -24.69 35.61
N LEU A 7 -55.73 -25.06 35.90
CA LEU A 7 -54.67 -24.12 36.26
C LEU A 7 -54.01 -23.62 34.98
N LEU A 8 -54.22 -22.34 34.67
CA LEU A 8 -53.47 -21.67 33.58
C LEU A 8 -52.10 -21.23 34.11
N CYS A 9 -51.03 -21.95 33.77
CA CYS A 9 -49.69 -21.47 33.95
C CYS A 9 -49.30 -20.50 32.82
N ALA A 10 -49.28 -19.21 33.10
CA ALA A 10 -48.73 -18.22 32.21
C ALA A 10 -47.20 -18.33 32.25
N PHE A 11 -46.61 -18.89 31.19
CA PHE A 11 -45.18 -18.81 30.97
C PHE A 11 -44.86 -17.43 30.39
N ALA A 12 -44.36 -16.53 31.20
CA ALA A 12 -43.75 -15.30 30.75
C ALA A 12 -42.37 -15.64 30.14
N GLY A 13 -42.32 -15.83 28.83
CA GLY A 13 -41.09 -15.95 28.09
C GLY A 13 -40.36 -14.62 28.10
N VAL A 14 -39.31 -14.50 28.87
CA VAL A 14 -38.35 -13.42 28.77
C VAL A 14 -37.59 -13.65 27.48
N LEU A 15 -37.97 -12.96 26.42
CA LEU A 15 -37.16 -12.81 25.20
C LEU A 15 -35.95 -11.98 25.60
N LEU A 16 -34.84 -12.64 25.94
CA LEU A 16 -33.53 -12.05 25.92
C LEU A 16 -33.24 -11.67 24.47
N PHE A 17 -33.49 -10.42 24.12
CA PHE A 17 -32.87 -9.81 22.95
C PHE A 17 -31.37 -9.76 23.24
N SER A 18 -30.64 -10.81 22.82
CA SER A 18 -29.23 -10.68 22.53
C SER A 18 -29.13 -9.62 21.44
N GLY A 19 -28.73 -8.41 21.82
CA GLY A 19 -28.38 -7.39 20.86
C GLY A 19 -27.23 -7.94 20.01
N CYS A 20 -27.55 -8.47 18.81
CA CYS A 20 -26.57 -8.58 17.76
C CYS A 20 -26.04 -7.17 17.56
N GLN A 21 -24.81 -6.89 17.96
CA GLN A 21 -24.07 -5.77 17.40
C GLN A 21 -24.14 -6.01 15.88
N SER A 22 -24.75 -5.09 15.16
CA SER A 22 -24.77 -5.13 13.70
C SER A 22 -23.31 -5.09 13.26
N GLU A 23 -22.86 -6.14 12.57
CA GLU A 23 -21.46 -6.26 12.08
C GLU A 23 -21.13 -5.22 11.02
N GLY A 24 -21.81 -4.08 10.93
CA GLY A 24 -21.52 -2.98 10.01
C GLY A 24 -21.71 -3.31 8.53
N TYR A 25 -22.36 -4.46 8.21
CA TYR A 25 -22.67 -4.86 6.84
C TYR A 25 -24.08 -5.42 6.69
N LYS A 26 -24.56 -5.44 5.45
CA LYS A 26 -25.82 -6.06 5.02
C LYS A 26 -25.54 -7.09 3.94
N THR A 27 -26.37 -8.11 3.84
CA THR A 27 -26.37 -9.01 2.68
C THR A 27 -27.52 -8.64 1.76
N ILE A 28 -27.20 -8.23 0.53
CA ILE A 28 -28.17 -7.85 -0.51
C ILE A 28 -27.92 -8.76 -1.72
N ASP A 29 -28.91 -9.56 -2.11
CA ASP A 29 -28.81 -10.50 -3.23
C ASP A 29 -27.58 -11.42 -3.18
N GLY A 30 -27.18 -11.84 -1.96
CA GLY A 30 -26.04 -12.69 -1.74
C GLY A 30 -24.67 -11.96 -1.69
N VAL A 31 -24.67 -10.65 -1.80
CA VAL A 31 -23.48 -9.80 -1.72
C VAL A 31 -23.40 -9.14 -0.34
N ILE A 32 -22.25 -9.23 0.30
CA ILE A 32 -21.95 -8.48 1.54
C ILE A 32 -21.69 -7.02 1.16
N VAL A 33 -22.48 -6.12 1.74
CA VAL A 33 -22.38 -4.68 1.51
C VAL A 33 -22.09 -3.99 2.83
N PHE A 34 -20.95 -3.31 2.90
CA PHE A 34 -20.56 -2.50 4.06
C PHE A 34 -21.19 -1.12 3.97
N ASP A 35 -21.66 -0.59 5.10
CA ASP A 35 -22.18 0.76 5.17
C ASP A 35 -21.03 1.78 5.00
N THR A 36 -21.21 2.77 4.14
CA THR A 36 -20.29 3.89 4.02
C THR A 36 -20.57 4.89 5.16
N PRO A 37 -19.58 5.25 5.99
CA PRO A 37 -19.78 6.24 7.04
C PRO A 37 -20.26 7.57 6.46
N ALA A 38 -21.19 8.23 7.17
CA ALA A 38 -21.59 9.58 6.82
C ALA A 38 -20.41 10.55 7.02
N ARG A 39 -20.26 11.51 6.11
CA ARG A 39 -19.29 12.59 6.30
C ARG A 39 -19.79 13.59 7.34
N GLU A 40 -18.89 14.02 8.22
CA GLU A 40 -19.21 15.03 9.20
C GLU A 40 -19.33 16.43 8.56
N PRO A 41 -20.08 17.37 9.18
CA PRO A 41 -20.14 18.74 8.72
C PRO A 41 -18.75 19.37 8.63
N GLY A 42 -18.45 19.99 7.49
CA GLY A 42 -17.15 20.66 7.28
C GLY A 42 -16.04 19.76 6.71
N GLN A 43 -16.24 18.45 6.65
CA GLN A 43 -15.31 17.49 6.04
C GLN A 43 -15.25 17.71 4.51
N LYS A 44 -14.04 17.90 3.97
CA LYS A 44 -13.82 18.18 2.54
C LYS A 44 -12.99 17.06 1.92
N SER A 45 -13.34 16.64 0.71
CA SER A 45 -12.55 15.66 -0.03
C SER A 45 -11.09 16.08 -0.14
N VAL A 46 -10.18 15.14 0.03
CA VAL A 46 -8.73 15.33 -0.19
C VAL A 46 -8.29 14.90 -1.61
N LEU A 47 -9.22 14.50 -2.48
CA LEU A 47 -8.91 14.29 -3.89
C LEU A 47 -8.52 15.62 -4.52
N GLY A 48 -7.26 15.72 -4.95
CA GLY A 48 -6.69 16.96 -5.46
C GLY A 48 -6.35 17.99 -4.38
N LEU A 49 -6.23 17.57 -3.11
CA LEU A 49 -5.72 18.41 -2.04
C LEU A 49 -4.39 19.04 -2.44
N LYS A 50 -4.29 20.34 -2.22
CA LYS A 50 -3.06 21.11 -2.37
C LYS A 50 -2.70 21.75 -1.04
N THR A 51 -1.40 21.92 -0.79
CA THR A 51 -0.90 22.64 0.38
C THR A 51 -0.10 23.88 -0.04
N ALA A 52 0.19 24.77 0.90
CA ALA A 52 1.14 25.85 0.63
C ALA A 52 2.53 25.25 0.33
N PRO A 53 3.26 25.72 -0.71
CA PRO A 53 4.61 25.26 -1.00
C PRO A 53 5.54 25.43 0.20
N MET A 54 6.39 24.45 0.45
CA MET A 54 7.38 24.46 1.53
C MET A 54 8.79 24.52 0.93
N GLU A 55 9.57 25.54 1.22
CA GLU A 55 10.97 25.58 0.78
C GLU A 55 11.78 24.44 1.40
N THR A 56 11.54 24.18 2.67
CA THR A 56 12.13 23.06 3.43
C THR A 56 11.04 22.26 4.11
N VAL A 57 11.03 20.95 3.90
CA VAL A 57 10.12 20.02 4.59
C VAL A 57 10.81 19.50 5.85
N ARG A 58 10.24 19.81 7.01
CA ARG A 58 10.76 19.41 8.33
C ARG A 58 10.14 18.07 8.73
N VAL A 59 10.96 17.05 8.90
CA VAL A 59 10.50 15.66 9.00
C VAL A 59 10.80 15.07 10.38
N GLY A 60 9.82 14.37 10.95
CA GLY A 60 9.99 13.47 12.07
C GLY A 60 9.75 12.02 11.67
N PHE A 61 10.64 11.12 12.07
CA PHE A 61 10.53 9.68 11.80
C PHE A 61 10.07 8.92 13.04
N ILE A 62 9.08 8.03 12.88
CA ILE A 62 8.58 7.13 13.92
C ILE A 62 8.74 5.68 13.44
N GLY A 63 9.51 4.90 14.18
CA GLY A 63 9.87 3.52 13.83
C GLY A 63 11.20 3.43 13.10
N LEU A 64 12.23 2.96 13.80
CA LEU A 64 13.61 2.87 13.34
C LEU A 64 14.12 1.42 13.39
N GLY A 65 13.20 0.48 13.22
CA GLY A 65 13.50 -0.94 13.11
C GLY A 65 14.01 -1.32 11.71
N MET A 66 13.38 -2.33 11.08
CA MET A 66 13.86 -2.92 9.83
C MET A 66 13.93 -1.93 8.64
N ARG A 67 12.88 -1.13 8.41
CA ARG A 67 12.74 -0.23 7.24
C ARG A 67 13.20 1.21 7.55
N GLY A 68 13.05 1.64 8.79
CA GLY A 68 13.27 3.02 9.22
C GLY A 68 14.67 3.58 8.94
N PRO A 69 15.78 2.88 9.28
CA PRO A 69 17.13 3.36 9.01
C PRO A 69 17.37 3.63 7.53
N GLY A 70 16.85 2.76 6.64
CA GLY A 70 16.92 2.96 5.19
C GLY A 70 16.13 4.18 4.71
N ALA A 71 15.01 4.50 5.33
CA ALA A 71 14.24 5.70 5.02
C ALA A 71 14.99 6.95 5.47
N VAL A 72 15.52 6.99 6.70
CA VAL A 72 16.35 8.09 7.19
C VAL A 72 17.55 8.32 6.26
N GLU A 73 18.27 7.26 5.85
CA GLU A 73 19.40 7.37 4.92
C GLU A 73 18.95 7.99 3.58
N ARG A 74 17.86 7.51 2.97
CA ARG A 74 17.37 8.04 1.68
C ARG A 74 17.00 9.52 1.76
N PHE A 75 16.41 9.97 2.87
CA PHE A 75 16.05 11.37 3.08
C PHE A 75 17.26 12.29 3.15
N THR A 76 18.42 11.81 3.58
CA THR A 76 19.67 12.61 3.55
C THR A 76 20.17 12.91 2.14
N HIS A 77 19.59 12.28 1.12
CA HIS A 77 19.92 12.54 -0.29
C HIS A 77 18.91 13.46 -0.98
N LEU A 78 17.84 13.89 -0.29
CA LEU A 78 16.81 14.78 -0.83
C LEU A 78 17.13 16.24 -0.53
N HIS A 79 16.88 17.11 -1.48
CA HIS A 79 17.04 18.55 -1.28
C HIS A 79 15.85 19.15 -0.53
N GLY A 80 16.12 20.18 0.28
CA GLY A 80 15.07 20.87 1.03
C GLY A 80 14.38 19.99 2.08
N VAL A 81 15.12 19.11 2.71
CA VAL A 81 14.67 18.28 3.83
C VAL A 81 15.49 18.63 5.06
N ASP A 82 14.80 18.77 6.19
CA ASP A 82 15.40 18.92 7.51
C ASP A 82 14.83 17.86 8.47
N ILE A 83 15.68 16.94 8.93
CA ILE A 83 15.28 15.85 9.82
C ILE A 83 15.33 16.36 11.25
N LYS A 84 14.16 16.70 11.82
CA LYS A 84 14.01 17.36 13.13
C LYS A 84 13.96 16.38 14.29
N ALA A 85 13.38 15.20 14.09
CA ALA A 85 13.17 14.27 15.18
C ALA A 85 13.20 12.81 14.73
N LEU A 86 13.71 11.95 15.62
CA LEU A 86 13.78 10.51 15.46
C LEU A 86 13.12 9.85 16.68
N CYS A 87 12.24 8.87 16.44
CA CYS A 87 11.53 8.17 17.49
C CYS A 87 11.46 6.66 17.24
N ASP A 88 11.78 5.88 18.25
CA ASP A 88 11.53 4.44 18.31
C ASP A 88 11.15 4.03 19.74
N LEU A 89 10.59 2.85 19.91
CA LEU A 89 10.38 2.26 21.23
C LEU A 89 11.70 2.08 21.99
N TYR A 90 12.76 1.74 21.27
CA TYR A 90 14.10 1.43 21.77
C TYR A 90 15.09 2.56 21.49
N PRO A 91 15.74 3.14 22.53
CA PRO A 91 16.66 4.25 22.36
C PRO A 91 17.88 3.89 21.51
N GLU A 92 18.36 2.65 21.53
CA GLU A 92 19.51 2.20 20.73
C GLU A 92 19.23 2.25 19.22
N ARG A 93 17.98 2.19 18.78
CA ARG A 93 17.58 2.39 17.40
C ARG A 93 17.63 3.86 17.01
N VAL A 94 17.24 4.73 17.92
CA VAL A 94 17.37 6.17 17.74
C VAL A 94 18.86 6.55 17.61
N ASP A 95 19.72 6.03 18.47
CA ASP A 95 21.17 6.24 18.40
C ASP A 95 21.77 5.76 17.07
N SER A 96 21.30 4.61 16.57
CA SER A 96 21.73 4.07 15.28
C SER A 96 21.31 4.98 14.12
N ALA A 97 20.13 5.56 14.15
CA ALA A 97 19.65 6.53 13.15
C ALA A 97 20.39 7.87 13.26
N GLN A 98 20.73 8.35 14.47
CA GLN A 98 21.59 9.51 14.69
C GLN A 98 22.97 9.31 14.05
N ALA A 99 23.54 8.10 14.16
CA ALA A 99 24.82 7.78 13.52
C ALA A 99 24.73 7.87 11.98
N ILE A 100 23.58 7.57 11.38
CA ILE A 100 23.34 7.80 9.94
C ILE A 100 23.42 9.30 9.63
N LEU A 101 22.69 10.14 10.37
CA LEU A 101 22.70 11.59 10.18
C LEU A 101 24.13 12.16 10.30
N ALA A 102 24.86 11.78 11.35
CA ALA A 102 26.24 12.23 11.58
C ALA A 102 27.18 11.82 10.41
N ARG A 103 27.09 10.57 9.94
CA ARG A 103 27.88 10.07 8.80
C ARG A 103 27.60 10.84 7.51
N ARG A 104 26.35 11.32 7.36
CA ARG A 104 25.88 12.08 6.21
C ARG A 104 26.09 13.60 6.34
N GLY A 105 26.63 14.07 7.48
CA GLY A 105 26.86 15.49 7.74
C GLY A 105 25.60 16.28 8.07
N PHE A 106 24.52 15.61 8.47
CA PHE A 106 23.29 16.25 8.95
C PHE A 106 23.42 16.61 10.44
N PRO A 107 22.74 17.67 10.89
CA PRO A 107 22.60 17.95 12.31
C PRO A 107 21.97 16.77 13.06
N ALA A 108 22.29 16.64 14.35
CA ALA A 108 21.58 15.71 15.20
C ALA A 108 20.10 16.11 15.31
N ALA A 109 19.21 15.14 15.17
CA ALA A 109 17.80 15.32 15.36
C ALA A 109 17.42 15.14 16.85
N GLU A 110 16.29 15.72 17.28
CA GLU A 110 15.77 15.45 18.63
C GLU A 110 15.41 13.97 18.79
N ALA A 111 15.79 13.38 19.89
CA ALA A 111 15.63 11.95 20.17
C ALA A 111 14.43 11.69 21.08
N TYR A 112 13.53 10.83 20.65
CA TYR A 112 12.41 10.36 21.44
C TYR A 112 12.43 8.84 21.53
N SER A 113 12.06 8.28 22.68
CA SER A 113 11.95 6.83 22.87
C SER A 113 10.84 6.45 23.84
N GLY A 114 10.52 5.14 23.85
CA GLY A 114 9.47 4.58 24.69
C GLY A 114 8.05 4.74 24.11
N GLU A 115 7.08 4.27 24.89
CA GLU A 115 5.68 4.12 24.41
C GLU A 115 4.99 5.43 24.01
N GLU A 116 5.36 6.56 24.60
CA GLU A 116 4.72 7.87 24.37
C GLU A 116 5.59 8.85 23.57
N GLY A 117 6.85 8.49 23.26
CA GLY A 117 7.78 9.37 22.57
C GLY A 117 7.27 9.87 21.22
N TRP A 118 6.53 9.04 20.49
CA TRP A 118 5.95 9.40 19.21
C TRP A 118 4.90 10.51 19.29
N LYS A 119 4.16 10.62 20.40
CA LYS A 119 3.20 11.73 20.62
C LYS A 119 3.96 13.04 20.77
N GLN A 120 5.00 13.05 21.60
CA GLN A 120 5.84 14.22 21.81
C GLN A 120 6.45 14.72 20.49
N LEU A 121 6.87 13.78 19.61
CA LEU A 121 7.33 14.12 18.27
C LEU A 121 6.21 14.78 17.43
N CYS A 122 5.00 14.22 17.43
CA CYS A 122 3.87 14.77 16.68
C CYS A 122 3.43 16.15 17.15
N GLU A 123 3.58 16.47 18.46
CA GLU A 123 3.19 17.74 19.08
C GLU A 123 4.16 18.91 18.77
N ARG A 124 5.31 18.65 18.15
CA ARG A 124 6.28 19.70 17.83
C ARG A 124 5.78 20.65 16.74
N ASP A 125 5.93 21.94 16.92
CA ASP A 125 5.56 22.96 15.93
C ASP A 125 6.55 23.08 14.76
N ASP A 126 7.75 22.52 14.90
CA ASP A 126 8.83 22.55 13.90
C ASP A 126 8.89 21.29 13.05
N ILE A 127 7.80 20.51 12.97
CA ILE A 127 7.64 19.35 12.09
C ILE A 127 6.45 19.59 11.14
N ASP A 128 6.66 19.35 9.86
CA ASP A 128 5.65 19.43 8.80
C ASP A 128 5.13 18.05 8.38
N LEU A 129 6.02 17.07 8.35
CA LEU A 129 5.78 15.70 7.90
C LEU A 129 6.19 14.68 8.95
N VAL A 130 5.29 13.77 9.29
CA VAL A 130 5.58 12.59 10.11
C VAL A 130 5.65 11.36 9.21
N TYR A 131 6.79 10.66 9.24
CA TYR A 131 7.06 9.47 8.44
C TYR A 131 7.02 8.22 9.35
N ILE A 132 6.02 7.35 9.17
CA ILE A 132 5.68 6.27 10.10
C ILE A 132 6.09 4.91 9.49
N VAL A 133 6.96 4.17 10.22
CA VAL A 133 7.57 2.90 9.79
C VAL A 133 7.51 1.86 10.92
N THR A 134 6.40 1.79 11.60
CA THR A 134 6.14 0.91 12.74
C THR A 134 5.49 -0.42 12.33
N PRO A 135 5.24 -1.37 13.22
CA PRO A 135 4.34 -2.49 12.95
C PRO A 135 2.92 -2.03 12.57
N TRP A 136 2.25 -2.79 11.72
CA TRP A 136 0.99 -2.42 11.06
C TRP A 136 -0.10 -1.88 11.99
N GLN A 137 -0.27 -2.52 13.17
CA GLN A 137 -1.28 -2.14 14.16
C GLN A 137 -1.07 -0.75 14.77
N LYS A 138 0.11 -0.15 14.57
CA LYS A 138 0.45 1.19 15.05
C LYS A 138 0.29 2.28 13.98
N HIS A 139 0.12 1.91 12.70
CA HIS A 139 0.05 2.85 11.59
C HIS A 139 -1.09 3.86 11.75
N VAL A 140 -2.32 3.38 11.89
CA VAL A 140 -3.50 4.25 11.93
C VAL A 140 -3.55 5.11 13.19
N PRO A 141 -3.36 4.59 14.42
CA PRO A 141 -3.34 5.43 15.61
C PRO A 141 -2.32 6.57 15.53
N MET A 142 -1.12 6.30 15.02
CA MET A 142 -0.07 7.31 14.89
C MET A 142 -0.37 8.31 13.76
N ALA A 143 -0.87 7.84 12.61
CA ALA A 143 -1.21 8.68 11.48
C ALA A 143 -2.37 9.64 11.80
N VAL A 144 -3.43 9.15 12.44
CA VAL A 144 -4.57 9.95 12.88
C VAL A 144 -4.11 11.03 13.87
N TYR A 145 -3.36 10.64 14.89
CA TYR A 145 -2.86 11.61 15.87
C TYR A 145 -1.97 12.68 15.22
N ALA A 146 -1.04 12.28 14.36
CA ALA A 146 -0.16 13.23 13.66
C ALA A 146 -0.96 14.23 12.81
N MET A 147 -1.98 13.76 12.06
CA MET A 147 -2.85 14.65 11.28
C MET A 147 -3.67 15.59 12.16
N GLU A 148 -4.15 15.13 13.32
CA GLU A 148 -4.85 15.96 14.30
C GLU A 148 -3.94 17.02 14.93
N GLN A 149 -2.63 16.74 15.05
CA GLN A 149 -1.60 17.72 15.42
C GLN A 149 -1.16 18.61 14.23
N GLY A 150 -1.89 18.55 13.11
CA GLY A 150 -1.66 19.41 11.95
C GLY A 150 -0.49 18.98 11.04
N LYS A 151 0.01 17.76 11.16
CA LYS A 151 1.12 17.25 10.34
C LYS A 151 0.62 16.57 9.06
N HIS A 152 1.37 16.65 7.98
CA HIS A 152 1.27 15.71 6.88
C HIS A 152 1.82 14.35 7.31
N VAL A 153 1.33 13.28 6.73
CA VAL A 153 1.71 11.92 7.10
C VAL A 153 2.13 11.12 5.88
N ALA A 154 3.21 10.37 6.05
CA ALA A 154 3.59 9.26 5.19
C ALA A 154 3.66 7.99 6.05
N VAL A 155 2.98 6.93 5.63
CA VAL A 155 2.86 5.71 6.43
C VAL A 155 3.18 4.48 5.59
N GLU A 156 4.01 3.58 6.12
CA GLU A 156 4.40 2.32 5.45
C GLU A 156 3.19 1.42 5.16
N VAL A 157 3.39 0.52 4.23
CA VAL A 157 2.38 -0.43 3.75
C VAL A 157 2.21 -1.63 4.72
N PRO A 158 0.97 -2.11 4.87
CA PRO A 158 -0.30 -1.48 4.52
C PRO A 158 -0.63 -0.32 5.48
N ALA A 159 -1.25 0.73 4.98
CA ALA A 159 -1.58 1.90 5.81
C ALA A 159 -2.61 1.60 6.90
N ALA A 160 -3.50 0.64 6.65
CA ALA A 160 -4.55 0.20 7.55
C ALA A 160 -4.75 -1.31 7.45
N THR A 161 -5.30 -1.93 8.49
CA THR A 161 -5.51 -3.37 8.61
C THR A 161 -6.97 -3.77 8.78
N SER A 162 -7.88 -2.81 8.83
CA SER A 162 -9.32 -3.01 8.88
C SER A 162 -10.07 -1.95 8.09
N LEU A 163 -11.35 -2.20 7.78
CA LEU A 163 -12.20 -1.24 7.08
C LEU A 163 -12.40 0.03 7.91
N ASP A 164 -12.60 -0.10 9.22
CA ASP A 164 -12.74 1.04 10.13
C ASP A 164 -11.49 1.90 10.15
N GLU A 165 -10.31 1.29 10.17
CA GLU A 165 -9.04 1.99 10.07
C GLU A 165 -8.87 2.73 8.75
N CYS A 166 -9.28 2.13 7.62
CA CYS A 166 -9.30 2.83 6.33
C CYS A 166 -10.16 4.10 6.40
N TRP A 167 -11.35 4.01 6.99
CA TRP A 167 -12.24 5.16 7.17
C TRP A 167 -11.68 6.20 8.13
N GLN A 168 -11.02 5.79 9.21
CA GLN A 168 -10.34 6.71 10.12
C GLN A 168 -9.29 7.55 9.40
N LEU A 169 -8.43 6.93 8.57
CA LEU A 169 -7.42 7.66 7.79
C LEU A 169 -8.07 8.67 6.83
N VAL A 170 -9.04 8.23 6.04
CA VAL A 170 -9.72 9.09 5.06
C VAL A 170 -10.45 10.24 5.75
N ASN A 171 -11.26 9.94 6.77
CA ASN A 171 -12.05 10.93 7.49
C ASN A 171 -11.15 11.96 8.21
N THR A 172 -10.04 11.51 8.82
CA THR A 172 -9.10 12.41 9.48
C THR A 172 -8.38 13.30 8.48
N ALA A 173 -7.91 12.74 7.36
CA ALA A 173 -7.30 13.53 6.29
C ALA A 173 -8.28 14.59 5.73
N GLU A 174 -9.54 14.23 5.48
CA GLU A 174 -10.59 15.13 5.00
C GLU A 174 -10.97 16.21 6.05
N LYS A 175 -10.96 15.87 7.34
CA LYS A 175 -11.24 16.80 8.43
C LYS A 175 -10.10 17.80 8.65
N THR A 176 -8.87 17.31 8.66
CA THR A 176 -7.69 18.12 8.96
C THR A 176 -7.09 18.79 7.72
N GLN A 177 -7.49 18.37 6.52
CA GLN A 177 -6.92 18.80 5.25
C GLN A 177 -5.40 18.62 5.22
N ARG A 178 -4.94 17.41 5.68
CA ARG A 178 -3.55 17.00 5.63
C ARG A 178 -3.36 15.85 4.65
N HIS A 179 -2.25 15.85 3.95
CA HIS A 179 -1.85 14.70 3.13
C HIS A 179 -1.61 13.49 4.04
N CYS A 180 -2.17 12.35 3.65
CA CYS A 180 -1.87 11.05 4.23
C CYS A 180 -1.48 10.12 3.07
N MET A 181 -0.19 9.91 2.88
CA MET A 181 0.34 9.09 1.80
C MET A 181 0.71 7.70 2.32
N MET A 182 0.09 6.67 1.75
CA MET A 182 0.61 5.29 1.90
C MET A 182 1.87 5.14 1.06
N LEU A 183 2.92 4.61 1.65
CA LEU A 183 4.24 4.44 1.03
C LEU A 183 4.30 3.18 0.14
N GLU A 184 3.41 3.11 -0.85
CA GLU A 184 3.38 2.01 -1.82
C GLU A 184 4.47 2.21 -2.88
N ASN A 185 5.64 1.64 -2.64
CA ASN A 185 6.83 1.83 -3.45
C ASN A 185 6.74 1.20 -4.85
N CYS A 186 5.95 0.12 -5.02
CA CYS A 186 5.89 -0.60 -6.29
C CYS A 186 5.30 0.22 -7.44
N VAL A 187 4.49 1.26 -7.15
CA VAL A 187 4.01 2.19 -8.17
C VAL A 187 5.14 3.06 -8.76
N TYR A 188 6.29 3.12 -8.09
CA TYR A 188 7.47 3.91 -8.50
C TYR A 188 8.58 3.06 -9.11
N ASP A 189 8.39 1.77 -9.32
CA ASP A 189 9.32 0.93 -10.06
C ASP A 189 9.37 1.36 -11.55
N PHE A 190 10.53 1.29 -12.14
CA PHE A 190 10.78 1.80 -13.51
C PHE A 190 9.87 1.16 -14.57
N PHE A 191 9.57 -0.14 -14.44
CA PHE A 191 8.67 -0.81 -15.38
C PHE A 191 7.22 -0.35 -15.21
N GLU A 192 6.73 -0.26 -13.97
CA GLU A 192 5.37 0.20 -13.64
C GLU A 192 5.18 1.67 -14.06
N LEU A 193 6.14 2.53 -13.77
CA LEU A 193 6.11 3.94 -14.19
C LEU A 193 6.10 4.08 -15.72
N THR A 194 6.94 3.31 -16.42
CA THR A 194 6.99 3.35 -17.90
C THR A 194 5.68 2.83 -18.49
N THR A 195 5.17 1.71 -17.97
CA THR A 195 3.88 1.14 -18.40
C THR A 195 2.72 2.11 -18.15
N LEU A 196 2.71 2.79 -17.00
CA LEU A 196 1.74 3.84 -16.69
C LEU A 196 1.80 4.98 -17.71
N ASN A 197 3.00 5.44 -18.07
CA ASN A 197 3.16 6.50 -19.05
C ASN A 197 2.74 6.06 -20.46
N MET A 198 3.05 4.82 -20.87
CA MET A 198 2.54 4.22 -22.11
C MET A 198 1.01 4.15 -22.12
N ALA A 199 0.39 3.73 -21.00
CA ALA A 199 -1.06 3.66 -20.85
C ALA A 199 -1.71 5.03 -21.00
N LYS A 200 -1.17 6.05 -20.33
CA LYS A 200 -1.65 7.44 -20.43
C LYS A 200 -1.50 8.04 -21.83
N GLN A 201 -0.56 7.55 -22.63
CA GLN A 201 -0.39 7.93 -24.04
C GLN A 201 -1.20 7.03 -25.00
N GLY A 202 -2.02 6.12 -24.50
CA GLY A 202 -2.97 5.32 -25.28
C GLY A 202 -2.38 4.10 -25.97
N LEU A 203 -1.13 3.69 -25.68
CA LEU A 203 -0.48 2.57 -26.36
C LEU A 203 -1.23 1.24 -26.15
N PHE A 204 -1.88 1.05 -25.01
CA PHE A 204 -2.63 -0.17 -24.72
C PHE A 204 -4.08 -0.14 -25.25
N GLY A 205 -4.53 1.00 -25.82
CA GLY A 205 -5.95 1.22 -26.10
C GLY A 205 -6.76 1.27 -24.78
N ASP A 206 -7.97 0.72 -24.78
CA ASP A 206 -8.76 0.59 -23.56
C ASP A 206 -8.21 -0.54 -22.69
N ILE A 207 -7.82 -0.22 -21.45
CA ILE A 207 -7.37 -1.24 -20.50
C ILE A 207 -8.57 -2.00 -19.98
N LEU A 208 -8.51 -3.33 -20.06
CA LEU A 208 -9.60 -4.24 -19.73
C LEU A 208 -9.37 -5.00 -18.44
N HIS A 209 -8.11 -5.41 -18.21
CA HIS A 209 -7.74 -6.29 -17.11
C HIS A 209 -6.32 -5.99 -16.62
N VAL A 210 -6.13 -6.08 -15.30
CA VAL A 210 -4.81 -5.95 -14.66
C VAL A 210 -4.63 -7.08 -13.67
N GLU A 211 -3.43 -7.67 -13.64
CA GLU A 211 -3.05 -8.66 -12.64
C GLU A 211 -1.93 -8.09 -11.76
N GLY A 212 -2.05 -8.32 -10.47
CA GLY A 212 -1.05 -7.94 -9.48
C GLY A 212 -0.93 -8.98 -8.38
N SER A 213 0.17 -8.98 -7.64
CA SER A 213 0.33 -9.94 -6.56
C SER A 213 1.35 -9.50 -5.51
N TYR A 214 1.33 -10.21 -4.38
CA TYR A 214 2.44 -10.29 -3.48
C TYR A 214 2.77 -11.77 -3.23
N ILE A 215 3.67 -12.30 -4.05
CA ILE A 215 4.20 -13.65 -3.96
C ILE A 215 5.64 -13.53 -3.48
N HIS A 216 5.86 -13.86 -2.23
CA HIS A 216 7.15 -13.69 -1.58
C HIS A 216 7.29 -14.70 -0.44
N ASP A 217 7.99 -15.81 -0.67
CA ASP A 217 8.28 -16.74 0.39
C ASP A 217 9.02 -16.03 1.54
N LEU A 218 8.34 -15.93 2.69
CA LEU A 218 8.85 -15.23 3.88
C LEU A 218 9.43 -16.18 4.93
N GLU A 219 9.51 -17.50 4.68
CA GLU A 219 10.00 -18.46 5.67
C GLU A 219 11.36 -18.06 6.24
N ALA A 220 12.30 -17.65 5.38
CA ALA A 220 13.64 -17.20 5.79
C ALA A 220 13.66 -15.79 6.43
N PHE A 221 12.55 -15.07 6.41
CA PHE A 221 12.48 -13.67 6.79
C PHE A 221 11.69 -13.40 8.07
N TRP A 222 10.99 -14.40 8.64
CA TRP A 222 10.17 -14.18 9.83
C TRP A 222 10.95 -13.60 11.00
N ASP A 223 12.20 -13.99 11.20
CA ASP A 223 13.04 -13.50 12.29
C ASP A 223 13.42 -12.00 12.18
N TYR A 224 13.24 -11.39 11.01
CA TYR A 224 13.39 -9.93 10.86
C TYR A 224 12.23 -9.14 11.48
N TYR A 225 11.07 -9.78 11.68
CA TYR A 225 9.92 -9.17 12.33
C TYR A 225 9.97 -9.45 13.83
N GLU A 226 10.56 -8.52 14.58
CA GLU A 226 10.77 -8.66 16.01
C GLU A 226 9.51 -9.16 16.75
N GLY A 227 9.67 -10.17 17.60
CA GLY A 227 8.56 -10.82 18.30
C GLY A 227 7.58 -11.52 17.37
N ASN A 228 7.97 -11.81 16.11
CA ASN A 228 7.12 -12.45 15.10
C ASN A 228 5.78 -11.70 14.83
N TRP A 229 5.72 -10.39 15.07
CA TRP A 229 4.47 -9.62 15.02
C TRP A 229 3.70 -9.79 13.70
N ARG A 230 4.40 -9.95 12.57
CA ARG A 230 3.75 -10.12 11.26
C ARG A 230 3.15 -11.52 11.11
N LEU A 231 3.85 -12.56 11.57
CA LEU A 231 3.34 -13.93 11.56
C LEU A 231 2.17 -14.09 12.53
N ASP A 232 2.24 -13.45 13.72
CA ASP A 232 1.14 -13.37 14.68
C ASP A 232 -0.08 -12.65 14.08
N PHE A 233 0.13 -11.57 13.34
CA PHE A 233 -0.96 -10.90 12.62
C PHE A 233 -1.61 -11.85 11.61
N ASN A 234 -0.83 -12.53 10.78
CA ASN A 234 -1.32 -13.46 9.78
C ASN A 234 -2.04 -14.66 10.41
N GLN A 235 -1.60 -15.12 11.60
CA GLN A 235 -2.29 -16.18 12.34
C GLN A 235 -3.75 -15.84 12.63
N LYS A 236 -4.06 -14.57 12.82
CA LYS A 236 -5.39 -14.06 13.25
C LYS A 236 -6.26 -13.56 12.09
N HIS A 237 -5.68 -13.37 10.89
CA HIS A 237 -6.35 -12.71 9.77
C HIS A 237 -6.37 -13.59 8.53
N ARG A 238 -7.54 -13.76 7.94
CA ARG A 238 -7.77 -14.50 6.70
C ARG A 238 -7.78 -13.57 5.50
N GLY A 239 -7.50 -14.11 4.31
CA GLY A 239 -7.54 -13.41 3.03
C GLY A 239 -6.20 -12.78 2.64
N ASP A 240 -6.23 -11.85 1.69
CA ASP A 240 -5.04 -11.11 1.28
C ASP A 240 -4.72 -9.99 2.29
N VAL A 241 -3.77 -10.27 3.18
CA VAL A 241 -3.34 -9.34 4.23
C VAL A 241 -2.30 -8.32 3.75
N TYR A 242 -1.89 -8.39 2.47
CA TYR A 242 -0.86 -7.50 1.93
C TYR A 242 -1.04 -7.21 0.43
N ALA A 243 -2.24 -6.78 0.04
CA ALA A 243 -2.63 -6.54 -1.34
C ALA A 243 -1.89 -5.36 -2.02
N THR A 244 -1.28 -4.47 -1.27
CA THR A 244 -0.85 -3.13 -1.72
C THR A 244 0.11 -3.16 -2.91
N HIS A 245 1.09 -4.07 -2.93
CA HIS A 245 2.09 -4.14 -4.00
C HIS A 245 1.54 -4.58 -5.36
N GLY A 246 0.47 -5.37 -5.37
CA GLY A 246 -0.26 -5.70 -6.60
C GLY A 246 -1.32 -4.66 -6.94
N LEU A 247 -2.07 -4.21 -5.92
CA LEU A 247 -3.21 -3.32 -6.08
C LEU A 247 -2.80 -1.88 -6.42
N GLY A 248 -1.73 -1.36 -5.82
CA GLY A 248 -1.26 0.01 -6.05
C GLY A 248 -0.98 0.32 -7.51
N PRO A 249 -0.10 -0.43 -8.19
CA PRO A 249 0.14 -0.25 -9.63
C PRO A 249 -1.11 -0.46 -10.49
N ALA A 250 -1.99 -1.41 -10.15
CA ALA A 250 -3.26 -1.62 -10.83
C ALA A 250 -4.18 -0.40 -10.71
N CYS A 251 -4.29 0.18 -9.51
CA CYS A 251 -5.06 1.40 -9.28
C CYS A 251 -4.54 2.59 -10.08
N GLN A 252 -3.22 2.72 -10.23
CA GLN A 252 -2.61 3.80 -10.99
C GLN A 252 -2.95 3.71 -12.49
N VAL A 253 -2.82 2.52 -13.09
CA VAL A 253 -3.03 2.32 -14.52
C VAL A 253 -4.52 2.34 -14.90
N LEU A 254 -5.41 2.04 -13.94
CA LEU A 254 -6.87 2.05 -14.12
C LEU A 254 -7.52 3.38 -13.71
N ASP A 255 -6.74 4.35 -13.25
CA ASP A 255 -7.25 5.65 -12.74
C ASP A 255 -8.31 5.50 -11.63
N ILE A 256 -8.13 4.55 -10.71
CA ILE A 256 -9.05 4.36 -9.58
C ILE A 256 -9.10 5.65 -8.74
N HIS A 257 -10.32 6.11 -8.45
CA HIS A 257 -10.68 7.40 -7.85
C HIS A 257 -10.28 8.65 -8.69
N ARG A 258 -9.80 8.46 -9.93
CA ARG A 258 -9.48 9.54 -10.87
C ARG A 258 -10.16 9.36 -12.23
N GLY A 259 -11.15 8.53 -12.30
CA GLY A 259 -11.89 8.22 -13.54
C GLY A 259 -12.61 6.87 -13.49
N ASP A 260 -12.20 5.96 -12.62
CA ASP A 260 -12.88 4.69 -12.36
C ASP A 260 -12.97 4.43 -10.85
N LYS A 261 -13.66 3.37 -10.43
CA LYS A 261 -13.90 3.02 -9.03
C LYS A 261 -14.13 1.51 -8.92
N MET A 262 -13.64 0.90 -7.85
CA MET A 262 -13.93 -0.49 -7.53
C MET A 262 -15.40 -0.62 -7.17
N ASN A 263 -16.05 -1.69 -7.65
CA ASN A 263 -17.47 -1.96 -7.40
C ASN A 263 -17.65 -3.11 -6.42
N TYR A 264 -17.19 -4.30 -6.79
CA TYR A 264 -17.27 -5.48 -5.92
C TYR A 264 -16.05 -6.39 -6.13
N LEU A 265 -15.86 -7.32 -5.19
CA LEU A 265 -14.86 -8.35 -5.28
C LEU A 265 -15.38 -9.73 -4.86
N VAL A 266 -14.67 -10.76 -5.32
CA VAL A 266 -14.79 -12.15 -4.86
C VAL A 266 -13.40 -12.64 -4.52
N ALA A 267 -13.25 -13.26 -3.35
CA ALA A 267 -11.97 -13.85 -2.91
C ALA A 267 -12.16 -15.34 -2.60
N VAL A 268 -11.16 -16.12 -2.97
CA VAL A 268 -11.07 -17.57 -2.69
C VAL A 268 -9.68 -17.86 -2.15
N ASP A 269 -9.60 -18.71 -1.15
CA ASP A 269 -8.33 -19.09 -0.53
C ASP A 269 -8.18 -20.60 -0.36
N THR A 270 -6.93 -21.03 -0.22
CA THR A 270 -6.58 -22.43 0.06
C THR A 270 -6.63 -22.73 1.56
N LYS A 271 -6.31 -23.96 1.94
CA LYS A 271 -5.98 -24.28 3.33
C LYS A 271 -4.65 -23.63 3.72
N SER A 272 -4.50 -23.33 4.99
CA SER A 272 -3.21 -23.05 5.60
C SER A 272 -2.51 -24.36 5.93
N VAL A 273 -1.43 -24.66 5.26
CA VAL A 273 -0.58 -25.83 5.46
C VAL A 273 0.80 -25.41 5.90
N ASN A 274 1.51 -24.68 5.05
CA ASN A 274 2.84 -24.15 5.35
C ASN A 274 2.78 -22.99 6.35
N GLY A 275 1.79 -22.12 6.24
CA GLY A 275 1.58 -21.04 7.20
C GLY A 275 1.41 -21.56 8.63
N LEU A 276 0.57 -22.59 8.81
CA LEU A 276 0.40 -23.23 10.12
C LEU A 276 1.70 -23.88 10.60
N LYS A 277 2.40 -24.64 9.72
CA LYS A 277 3.67 -25.27 10.07
C LYS A 277 4.72 -24.26 10.55
N GLN A 278 4.90 -23.18 9.80
CA GLN A 278 5.85 -22.12 10.14
C GLN A 278 5.47 -21.41 11.46
N ALA A 279 4.17 -21.16 11.69
CA ALA A 279 3.68 -20.58 12.93
C ALA A 279 3.82 -21.52 14.14
N GLU A 280 3.61 -22.84 13.95
CA GLU A 280 3.88 -23.85 14.97
C GLU A 280 5.35 -23.85 15.36
N GLU A 281 6.26 -23.86 14.37
CA GLU A 281 7.71 -23.88 14.60
C GLU A 281 8.22 -22.60 15.28
N LYS A 282 7.69 -21.43 14.90
CA LYS A 282 8.15 -20.12 15.40
C LYS A 282 7.47 -19.65 16.68
N MET A 283 6.21 -20.01 16.90
CA MET A 283 5.38 -19.46 17.97
C MET A 283 4.58 -20.51 18.74
N GLY A 284 4.65 -21.80 18.37
CA GLY A 284 3.85 -22.86 18.99
C GLY A 284 2.35 -22.77 18.64
N ALA A 285 2.00 -22.17 17.52
CA ALA A 285 0.62 -22.00 17.10
C ALA A 285 -0.03 -23.35 16.75
N THR A 286 -1.29 -23.54 17.15
CA THR A 286 -2.08 -24.74 16.84
C THR A 286 -3.15 -24.48 15.76
N GLU A 287 -3.35 -23.23 15.40
CA GLU A 287 -4.28 -22.78 14.36
C GLU A 287 -3.71 -21.57 13.62
N PHE A 288 -4.12 -21.38 12.38
CA PHE A 288 -3.64 -20.30 11.54
C PHE A 288 -4.71 -19.90 10.52
N ALA A 289 -5.16 -18.65 10.55
CA ALA A 289 -6.27 -18.17 9.73
C ALA A 289 -5.86 -17.85 8.30
N ASN A 290 -4.63 -17.32 8.09
CA ASN A 290 -4.19 -16.90 6.75
C ASN A 290 -3.88 -18.12 5.89
N ALA A 291 -4.47 -18.19 4.73
CA ALA A 291 -4.25 -19.29 3.78
C ALA A 291 -2.87 -19.21 3.12
N ASP A 292 -2.36 -20.34 2.65
CA ASP A 292 -1.09 -20.36 1.91
C ASP A 292 -1.20 -19.60 0.59
N HIS A 293 -2.40 -19.55 -0.01
CA HIS A 293 -2.65 -18.78 -1.22
C HIS A 293 -4.07 -18.19 -1.22
N THR A 294 -4.18 -16.92 -1.59
CA THR A 294 -5.45 -16.21 -1.78
C THR A 294 -5.48 -15.61 -3.17
N SER A 295 -6.60 -15.80 -3.89
CA SER A 295 -6.89 -15.15 -5.17
C SER A 295 -8.13 -14.26 -5.01
N THR A 296 -8.03 -13.00 -5.42
CA THR A 296 -9.11 -12.01 -5.35
C THR A 296 -9.36 -11.41 -6.72
N LEU A 297 -10.60 -11.48 -7.18
CA LEU A 297 -11.04 -10.85 -8.42
C LEU A 297 -11.92 -9.64 -8.09
N ILE A 298 -11.50 -8.46 -8.56
CA ILE A 298 -12.22 -7.19 -8.37
C ILE A 298 -12.81 -6.74 -9.70
N LYS A 299 -14.07 -6.25 -9.68
CA LYS A 299 -14.73 -5.59 -10.80
C LYS A 299 -14.83 -4.10 -10.54
N THR A 300 -14.52 -3.26 -11.54
CA THR A 300 -14.68 -1.81 -11.47
C THR A 300 -16.04 -1.36 -12.03
N GLU A 301 -16.45 -0.13 -11.73
CA GLU A 301 -17.69 0.47 -12.25
C GLU A 301 -17.66 0.60 -13.79
N LYS A 302 -16.50 0.85 -14.39
CA LYS A 302 -16.31 0.87 -15.85
C LYS A 302 -16.20 -0.51 -16.50
N GLY A 303 -16.38 -1.59 -15.73
CA GLY A 303 -16.39 -2.95 -16.24
C GLY A 303 -15.01 -3.59 -16.41
N ARG A 304 -13.95 -2.97 -15.93
CA ARG A 304 -12.58 -3.52 -15.89
C ARG A 304 -12.46 -4.53 -14.76
N THR A 305 -11.43 -5.38 -14.82
CA THR A 305 -11.16 -6.36 -13.76
C THR A 305 -9.74 -6.28 -13.26
N ILE A 306 -9.54 -6.62 -11.98
CA ILE A 306 -8.23 -6.76 -11.35
C ILE A 306 -8.18 -8.13 -10.72
N LEU A 307 -7.15 -8.93 -11.03
CA LEU A 307 -6.80 -10.15 -10.30
C LEU A 307 -5.66 -9.84 -9.34
N LEU A 308 -5.84 -10.22 -8.07
CA LEU A 308 -4.79 -10.15 -7.06
C LEU A 308 -4.49 -11.52 -6.51
N GLU A 309 -3.20 -11.82 -6.30
CA GLU A 309 -2.75 -13.04 -5.63
C GLU A 309 -1.83 -12.71 -4.45
N HIS A 310 -2.05 -13.42 -3.34
CA HIS A 310 -1.20 -13.35 -2.16
C HIS A 310 -0.68 -14.74 -1.79
N ASN A 311 0.63 -14.86 -1.61
CA ASN A 311 1.28 -16.11 -1.19
C ASN A 311 2.63 -15.80 -0.55
N VAL A 312 2.78 -16.09 0.76
CA VAL A 312 4.01 -15.77 1.50
C VAL A 312 4.59 -16.96 2.28
N TYR A 313 4.06 -18.17 2.06
CA TYR A 313 4.42 -19.37 2.83
C TYR A 313 4.99 -20.50 1.98
N THR A 314 5.00 -20.36 0.66
CA THR A 314 5.42 -21.47 -0.21
C THR A 314 6.65 -21.09 -1.02
N PRO A 315 7.52 -22.08 -1.39
CA PRO A 315 8.75 -21.86 -2.16
C PRO A 315 8.42 -21.49 -3.62
N ARG A 316 7.81 -20.33 -3.82
CA ARG A 316 7.44 -19.78 -5.11
C ARG A 316 8.37 -18.57 -5.39
N PRO A 317 8.96 -18.48 -6.60
CA PRO A 317 9.79 -17.32 -6.95
C PRO A 317 9.06 -16.01 -6.74
N TYR A 318 9.78 -14.99 -6.26
CA TYR A 318 9.23 -13.66 -6.03
C TYR A 318 8.53 -13.12 -7.26
N SER A 319 7.31 -12.65 -7.09
CA SER A 319 6.52 -12.04 -8.15
C SER A 319 5.52 -11.04 -7.60
N ARG A 320 5.42 -9.88 -8.25
CA ARG A 320 4.30 -8.94 -8.09
C ARG A 320 3.33 -9.05 -9.27
N MET A 321 3.52 -10.03 -10.14
CA MET A 321 2.86 -10.20 -11.42
C MET A 321 2.96 -8.94 -12.29
N TYR A 322 2.12 -7.99 -12.12
CA TYR A 322 1.96 -6.77 -12.87
C TYR A 322 1.83 -7.02 -14.39
N GLN A 323 0.66 -7.48 -14.74
CA GLN A 323 0.24 -7.63 -16.12
C GLN A 323 -0.87 -6.63 -16.44
N VAL A 324 -0.77 -5.98 -17.58
CA VAL A 324 -1.76 -5.02 -18.06
C VAL A 324 -2.25 -5.48 -19.44
N THR A 325 -3.54 -5.79 -19.54
CA THR A 325 -4.19 -6.20 -20.80
C THR A 325 -5.09 -5.08 -21.30
N GLY A 326 -4.77 -4.57 -22.47
CA GLY A 326 -5.58 -3.60 -23.20
C GLY A 326 -6.07 -4.13 -24.53
N THR A 327 -6.88 -3.34 -25.23
CA THR A 327 -7.44 -3.70 -26.56
C THR A 327 -6.39 -3.69 -27.67
N LYS A 328 -5.24 -3.03 -27.46
CA LYS A 328 -4.18 -2.84 -28.44
C LYS A 328 -2.78 -3.22 -27.95
N GLY A 329 -2.65 -3.59 -26.68
CA GLY A 329 -1.36 -3.91 -26.12
C GLY A 329 -1.44 -4.69 -24.81
N PHE A 330 -0.33 -5.32 -24.49
CA PHE A 330 -0.13 -6.11 -23.28
C PHE A 330 1.24 -5.81 -22.67
N ALA A 331 1.28 -5.69 -21.35
CA ALA A 331 2.52 -5.59 -20.57
C ALA A 331 2.62 -6.74 -19.57
N ASN A 332 3.81 -7.28 -19.38
CA ASN A 332 4.10 -8.30 -18.37
C ASN A 332 5.45 -8.02 -17.71
N LYS A 333 5.49 -8.07 -16.37
CA LYS A 333 6.75 -7.87 -15.64
C LYS A 333 7.40 -9.18 -15.18
N TYR A 334 6.64 -10.11 -14.66
CA TYR A 334 7.15 -11.37 -14.09
C TYR A 334 6.59 -12.60 -14.80
N PRO A 335 7.41 -13.66 -15.00
CA PRO A 335 8.85 -13.75 -14.74
C PRO A 335 9.72 -13.06 -15.78
N ILE A 336 9.16 -12.64 -16.90
CA ILE A 336 9.87 -12.04 -18.03
C ILE A 336 9.27 -10.67 -18.33
N GLN A 337 10.07 -9.62 -18.27
CA GLN A 337 9.62 -8.29 -18.68
C GLN A 337 9.42 -8.24 -20.20
N GLY A 338 8.23 -7.82 -20.61
CA GLY A 338 7.89 -7.72 -22.03
C GLY A 338 6.64 -6.89 -22.28
N TYR A 339 6.54 -6.45 -23.53
CA TYR A 339 5.36 -5.83 -24.11
C TYR A 339 4.96 -6.58 -25.35
N ALA A 340 3.67 -6.62 -25.68
CA ALA A 340 3.16 -7.03 -26.95
C ALA A 340 2.14 -5.99 -27.43
N PHE A 341 2.18 -5.62 -28.72
CA PHE A 341 1.30 -4.59 -29.27
C PHE A 341 0.78 -5.03 -30.63
N ASP A 342 -0.36 -4.50 -31.02
CA ASP A 342 -0.75 -4.48 -32.41
C ASP A 342 0.32 -3.73 -33.23
N PRO A 343 0.76 -4.24 -34.38
CA PRO A 343 1.78 -3.58 -35.19
C PRO A 343 1.45 -2.12 -35.53
N GLU A 344 0.19 -1.83 -35.85
CA GLU A 344 -0.29 -0.48 -36.15
C GLU A 344 -0.11 0.50 -34.98
N GLN A 345 -0.18 0.01 -33.75
CA GLN A 345 -0.06 0.83 -32.53
C GLN A 345 1.35 1.42 -32.37
N LEU A 346 2.35 0.79 -32.96
CA LEU A 346 3.74 1.25 -32.92
C LEU A 346 4.17 2.03 -34.15
N SER A 347 3.34 2.12 -35.20
CA SER A 347 3.66 2.82 -36.45
C SER A 347 4.07 4.28 -36.23
N GLU A 348 3.36 4.99 -35.34
CA GLU A 348 3.64 6.38 -34.99
C GLU A 348 4.70 6.54 -33.89
N SER A 349 5.10 5.46 -33.23
CA SER A 349 6.06 5.50 -32.12
C SER A 349 7.50 5.74 -32.55
N GLY A 350 7.81 5.68 -33.86
CA GLY A 350 9.17 5.81 -34.39
C GLY A 350 10.09 4.66 -33.99
N VAL A 351 9.52 3.52 -33.59
CA VAL A 351 10.26 2.28 -33.30
C VAL A 351 10.49 1.55 -34.63
N PRO A 352 11.75 1.26 -35.01
CA PRO A 352 12.05 0.56 -36.27
C PRO A 352 11.48 -0.88 -36.25
N ASP A 353 11.24 -1.43 -37.44
CA ASP A 353 10.80 -2.82 -37.67
C ASP A 353 9.45 -3.21 -37.02
N HIS A 354 8.62 -2.23 -36.64
CA HIS A 354 7.31 -2.49 -36.05
C HIS A 354 6.39 -3.30 -36.97
N GLU A 355 6.57 -3.23 -38.29
CA GLU A 355 5.81 -3.95 -39.33
C GLU A 355 5.92 -5.48 -39.20
N ASN A 356 7.02 -5.97 -38.61
CA ASN A 356 7.29 -7.39 -38.43
C ASN A 356 6.82 -7.94 -37.08
N LEU A 357 6.14 -7.12 -36.29
CA LEU A 357 5.62 -7.54 -34.99
C LEU A 357 4.40 -8.44 -35.11
N SER A 358 4.17 -9.18 -34.05
CA SER A 358 2.99 -10.02 -33.88
C SER A 358 2.44 -9.82 -32.47
N SER A 359 1.15 -9.54 -32.34
CA SER A 359 0.46 -9.46 -31.05
C SER A 359 0.51 -10.77 -30.24
N HIS A 360 0.92 -11.89 -30.88
CA HIS A 360 1.11 -13.19 -30.22
C HIS A 360 2.48 -13.38 -29.57
N LYS A 361 3.37 -12.40 -29.68
CA LYS A 361 4.76 -12.50 -29.16
C LYS A 361 5.14 -11.20 -28.48
N PHE A 362 5.97 -11.30 -27.44
CA PHE A 362 6.63 -10.13 -26.91
C PHE A 362 7.53 -9.49 -27.98
N VAL A 363 7.58 -8.16 -27.97
CA VAL A 363 8.53 -7.42 -28.80
C VAL A 363 9.97 -7.85 -28.48
N PRO A 364 10.89 -7.83 -29.47
CA PRO A 364 12.30 -8.11 -29.23
C PRO A 364 12.90 -7.24 -28.11
N ARG A 365 13.96 -7.73 -27.49
CA ARG A 365 14.61 -7.06 -26.35
C ARG A 365 15.01 -5.63 -26.69
N GLU A 366 15.67 -5.42 -27.83
CA GLU A 366 16.14 -4.11 -28.27
C GLU A 366 14.98 -3.13 -28.46
N MET A 367 13.87 -3.60 -29.00
CA MET A 367 12.66 -2.80 -29.17
C MET A 367 12.01 -2.48 -27.83
N ARG A 368 11.94 -3.43 -26.92
CA ARG A 368 11.47 -3.18 -25.54
C ARG A 368 12.29 -2.10 -24.85
N GLU A 369 13.61 -2.18 -24.95
CA GLU A 369 14.51 -1.18 -24.35
C GLU A 369 14.33 0.20 -24.99
N ALA A 370 14.15 0.28 -26.30
CA ALA A 370 13.84 1.52 -27.01
C ALA A 370 12.49 2.10 -26.58
N LEU A 371 11.45 1.27 -26.45
CA LEU A 371 10.15 1.68 -25.96
C LEU A 371 10.23 2.18 -24.51
N MET A 372 10.92 1.46 -23.65
CA MET A 372 11.09 1.88 -22.25
C MET A 372 11.84 3.21 -22.14
N GLN A 373 12.82 3.45 -23.01
CA GLN A 373 13.53 4.74 -23.04
C GLN A 373 12.63 5.87 -23.58
N ARG A 374 11.87 5.62 -24.65
CA ARG A 374 10.99 6.61 -25.29
C ARG A 374 9.83 7.03 -24.35
N TYR A 375 9.23 6.06 -23.68
CA TYR A 375 8.08 6.27 -22.80
C TYR A 375 8.47 6.34 -21.33
N LYS A 376 9.73 6.60 -21.04
CA LYS A 376 10.19 6.80 -19.66
C LYS A 376 9.31 7.85 -18.97
N HIS A 377 8.84 7.54 -17.77
CA HIS A 377 8.00 8.47 -17.02
C HIS A 377 8.78 9.74 -16.65
N PRO A 378 8.17 10.95 -16.70
CA PRO A 378 8.87 12.20 -16.39
C PRO A 378 9.66 12.19 -15.08
N ILE A 379 9.08 11.67 -13.99
CA ILE A 379 9.78 11.55 -12.70
C ILE A 379 11.04 10.66 -12.79
N ALA A 380 10.97 9.57 -13.56
CA ALA A 380 12.14 8.72 -13.77
C ALA A 380 13.19 9.41 -14.64
N MET A 381 12.79 10.23 -15.62
CA MET A 381 13.73 11.03 -16.41
C MET A 381 14.53 11.99 -15.53
N GLU A 382 13.88 12.55 -14.51
CA GLU A 382 14.47 13.54 -13.61
C GLU A 382 15.43 12.91 -12.60
N ILE A 383 15.04 11.76 -11.98
CA ILE A 383 15.73 11.28 -10.78
C ILE A 383 16.33 9.86 -10.89
N GLU A 384 16.19 9.15 -12.04
CA GLU A 384 16.59 7.75 -12.19
C GLU A 384 18.04 7.48 -11.78
N ALA A 385 18.98 8.31 -12.24
CA ALA A 385 20.41 8.12 -11.93
C ALA A 385 20.66 8.17 -10.43
N LYS A 386 20.06 9.16 -9.76
CA LYS A 386 20.18 9.31 -8.30
C LYS A 386 19.44 8.18 -7.57
N ALA A 387 18.29 7.77 -8.05
CA ALA A 387 17.53 6.67 -7.46
C ALA A 387 18.29 5.34 -7.50
N LYS A 388 18.98 5.05 -8.59
CA LYS A 388 19.83 3.86 -8.72
C LYS A 388 21.08 3.92 -7.83
N GLU A 389 21.65 5.11 -7.63
CA GLU A 389 22.78 5.34 -6.73
C GLU A 389 22.37 5.13 -5.25
N VAL A 390 21.29 5.77 -4.82
CA VAL A 390 20.79 5.72 -3.43
C VAL A 390 20.18 4.37 -3.08
N GLY A 391 19.45 3.77 -4.02
CA GLY A 391 18.89 2.44 -3.85
C GLY A 391 17.53 2.43 -3.15
N GLY A 392 17.27 1.36 -2.38
CA GLY A 392 15.95 1.03 -1.88
C GLY A 392 15.13 0.31 -2.96
N HIS A 393 15.11 -1.06 -2.92
CA HIS A 393 14.46 -1.91 -3.93
C HIS A 393 14.77 -1.49 -5.38
N GLY A 394 16.06 -1.26 -5.68
CA GLY A 394 16.49 -0.85 -7.02
C GLY A 394 16.19 0.61 -7.39
N GLY A 395 15.84 1.44 -6.41
CA GLY A 395 15.60 2.88 -6.58
C GLY A 395 14.14 3.31 -6.43
N MET A 396 13.17 2.37 -6.45
CA MET A 396 11.75 2.74 -6.36
C MET A 396 11.39 3.40 -5.02
N ASP A 397 12.01 2.98 -3.91
CA ASP A 397 11.80 3.61 -2.60
C ASP A 397 12.26 5.07 -2.61
N PHE A 398 13.40 5.34 -3.24
CA PHE A 398 13.91 6.71 -3.35
C PHE A 398 13.03 7.61 -4.24
N ILE A 399 12.53 7.07 -5.36
CA ILE A 399 11.59 7.83 -6.22
C ILE A 399 10.30 8.16 -5.47
N MET A 400 9.79 7.23 -4.67
CA MET A 400 8.62 7.43 -3.83
C MET A 400 8.83 8.56 -2.82
N ASP A 401 9.94 8.51 -2.07
CA ASP A 401 10.30 9.55 -1.10
C ASP A 401 10.54 10.91 -1.78
N TYR A 402 11.24 10.91 -2.92
CA TYR A 402 11.43 12.11 -3.74
C TYR A 402 10.09 12.73 -4.17
N ARG A 403 9.15 11.91 -4.66
CA ARG A 403 7.82 12.40 -5.09
C ARG A 403 7.04 13.02 -3.95
N LEU A 404 7.08 12.44 -2.76
CA LEU A 404 6.45 12.99 -1.56
C LEU A 404 6.99 14.39 -1.25
N ILE A 405 8.31 14.52 -1.15
CA ILE A 405 8.97 15.79 -0.83
C ILE A 405 8.73 16.81 -1.94
N TYR A 406 8.84 16.41 -3.21
CA TYR A 406 8.54 17.27 -4.37
C TYR A 406 7.12 17.85 -4.30
N CYS A 407 6.11 17.02 -3.98
CA CYS A 407 4.73 17.50 -3.88
C CYS A 407 4.56 18.54 -2.77
N LEU A 408 5.14 18.32 -1.59
CA LEU A 408 5.08 19.26 -0.48
C LEU A 408 5.82 20.57 -0.79
N GLN A 409 6.96 20.49 -1.47
CA GLN A 409 7.73 21.68 -1.87
C GLN A 409 7.02 22.52 -2.93
N HIS A 410 6.23 21.90 -3.81
CA HIS A 410 5.55 22.58 -4.91
C HIS A 410 4.06 22.84 -4.66
N GLY A 411 3.55 22.51 -3.47
CA GLY A 411 2.16 22.72 -3.10
C GLY A 411 1.17 21.84 -3.89
N LEU A 412 1.57 20.64 -4.27
CA LEU A 412 0.78 19.71 -5.08
C LEU A 412 0.00 18.72 -4.20
#